data_65c822c55918393e96f22a77893857ca
#
_entry.id   65c822c55918393e96f22a77893857ca
#
_cell.length_a   1.000
_cell.length_b   1.000
_cell.length_c   1.000
_cell.angle_alpha   90.00
_cell.angle_beta   90.00
_cell.angle_gamma   90.00
#
_symmetry.space_group_name_H-M   'P 1'
#
loop_
_entity.id
_entity.type
_entity.pdbx_description
1 polymer ?
#
loop_
_entity_poly.entity_id
_entity_poly.type
_entity_poly.pdbx_seq_one_letter_code
_entity_poly.pdbx_strand_id
1 'polypeptide(L)'
;MSIIRLIITTVPLEYGGQAERNWKEFCAPLMIRQPGCLSEKMMRCETTPGEYISYSEWEDEDCISRYLASEDHQEIKRHNTNIPGAQVVVKKYHLVR
;
A
#
# COMPACT_ATOMS: atom_id res chain seq x y z
N MET A 1 -19.24 -4.59 6.20
CA MET A 1 -18.54 -5.41 5.20
C MET A 1 -17.17 -4.79 4.96
N SER A 2 -16.11 -5.58 5.03
CA SER A 2 -14.76 -5.03 4.85
C SER A 2 -14.48 -4.69 3.39
N ILE A 3 -13.53 -3.76 3.21
CA ILE A 3 -13.07 -3.33 1.89
C ILE A 3 -11.61 -3.70 1.76
N ILE A 4 -11.25 -4.30 0.64
CA ILE A 4 -9.87 -4.61 0.31
C ILE A 4 -9.36 -3.52 -0.63
N ARG A 5 -8.27 -2.87 -0.23
CA ARG A 5 -7.64 -1.82 -1.02
C ARG A 5 -6.29 -2.32 -1.51
N LEU A 6 -6.10 -2.31 -2.83
CA LEU A 6 -4.86 -2.74 -3.46
C LEU A 6 -4.14 -1.53 -4.05
N ILE A 7 -2.87 -1.41 -3.73
CA ILE A 7 -1.99 -0.43 -4.37
C ILE A 7 -1.01 -1.23 -5.21
N ILE A 8 -1.18 -1.17 -6.53
CA ILE A 8 -0.35 -1.88 -7.48
C ILE A 8 0.73 -0.93 -7.93
N THR A 9 1.98 -1.24 -7.58
CA THR A 9 3.13 -0.38 -7.85
C THR A 9 4.09 -1.09 -8.79
N THR A 10 4.54 -0.39 -9.82
CA THR A 10 5.59 -0.88 -10.72
C THR A 10 6.78 0.05 -10.61
N VAL A 11 7.96 -0.50 -10.32
CA VAL A 11 9.20 0.26 -10.21
C VAL A 11 10.26 -0.33 -11.14
N PRO A 12 11.25 0.48 -11.59
CA PRO A 12 12.40 -0.07 -12.29
C PRO A 12 13.10 -1.12 -11.41
N LEU A 13 13.64 -2.18 -12.04
CA LEU A 13 14.22 -3.32 -11.33
C LEU A 13 15.23 -2.92 -10.26
N GLU A 14 16.06 -1.93 -10.56
CA GLU A 14 17.10 -1.43 -9.65
C GLU A 14 16.52 -0.85 -8.35
N TYR A 15 15.25 -0.46 -8.34
CA TYR A 15 14.61 0.13 -7.16
C TYR A 15 13.72 -0.87 -6.40
N GLY A 16 13.68 -2.14 -6.81
CA GLY A 16 12.84 -3.13 -6.15
C GLY A 16 13.17 -3.30 -4.67
N GLY A 17 14.46 -3.39 -4.35
CA GLY A 17 14.91 -3.50 -2.96
C GLY A 17 14.51 -2.29 -2.11
N GLN A 18 14.61 -1.10 -2.68
CA GLN A 18 14.20 0.13 -1.99
C GLN A 18 12.69 0.15 -1.74
N ALA A 19 11.90 -0.28 -2.73
CA ALA A 19 10.44 -0.35 -2.58
C ALA A 19 10.03 -1.29 -1.44
N GLU A 20 10.68 -2.46 -1.35
CA GLU A 20 10.40 -3.41 -0.28
C GLU A 20 10.80 -2.86 1.09
N ARG A 21 11.96 -2.22 1.20
CA ARG A 21 12.40 -1.60 2.45
C ARG A 21 11.48 -0.48 2.88
N ASN A 22 11.07 0.38 1.95
CA ASN A 22 10.14 1.47 2.25
C ASN A 22 8.84 0.95 2.82
N TRP A 23 8.31 -0.12 2.24
CA TRP A 23 7.08 -0.71 2.75
C TRP A 23 7.28 -1.27 4.16
N LYS A 24 8.33 -2.06 4.36
CA LYS A 24 8.59 -2.72 5.65
C LYS A 24 8.87 -1.72 6.77
N GLU A 25 9.66 -0.70 6.48
CA GLU A 25 10.16 0.20 7.51
C GLU A 25 9.24 1.38 7.78
N PHE A 26 8.53 1.88 6.75
CA PHE A 26 7.78 3.12 6.85
C PHE A 26 6.29 2.95 6.59
N CYS A 27 5.89 2.12 5.64
CA CYS A 27 4.47 2.02 5.27
C CYS A 27 3.69 1.08 6.18
N ALA A 28 4.13 -0.17 6.32
CA ALA A 28 3.38 -1.17 7.07
C ALA A 28 3.17 -0.79 8.54
N PRO A 29 4.20 -0.31 9.28
CA PRO A 29 3.99 0.07 10.67
C PRO A 29 2.99 1.20 10.85
N LEU A 30 2.96 2.15 9.92
CA LEU A 30 2.01 3.27 9.98
C LEU A 30 0.61 2.85 9.58
N MET A 31 0.48 1.95 8.60
CA MET A 31 -0.83 1.50 8.13
C MET A 31 -1.53 0.60 9.13
N ILE A 32 -0.81 -0.36 9.71
CA ILE A 32 -1.44 -1.35 10.59
C ILE A 32 -1.98 -0.74 11.89
N ARG A 33 -1.47 0.41 12.28
CA ARG A 33 -1.97 1.11 13.48
C ARG A 33 -3.17 2.00 13.21
N GLN A 34 -3.59 2.15 11.95
CA GLN A 34 -4.74 3.01 11.63
C GLN A 34 -6.04 2.39 12.14
N PRO A 35 -6.95 3.20 12.72
CA PRO A 35 -8.25 2.69 13.11
C PRO A 35 -8.96 2.05 11.92
N GLY A 36 -9.42 0.81 12.09
CA GLY A 36 -10.15 0.07 11.08
C GLY A 36 -9.28 -0.65 10.05
N CYS A 37 -7.95 -0.53 10.13
CA CYS A 37 -7.06 -1.33 9.29
C CYS A 37 -6.92 -2.72 9.90
N LEU A 38 -7.47 -3.73 9.23
CA LEU A 38 -7.52 -5.10 9.74
C LEU A 38 -6.27 -5.90 9.39
N SER A 39 -5.66 -5.61 8.24
CA SER A 39 -4.42 -6.27 7.84
C SER A 39 -3.70 -5.44 6.78
N GLU A 40 -2.39 -5.63 6.70
CA GLU A 40 -1.53 -5.00 5.71
C GLU A 40 -0.47 -6.02 5.28
N LYS A 41 -0.34 -6.22 3.97
CA LYS A 41 0.63 -7.17 3.40
C LYS A 41 1.18 -6.61 2.11
N MET A 42 2.41 -7.00 1.78
CA MET A 42 3.00 -6.70 0.48
C MET A 42 3.25 -8.00 -0.28
N MET A 43 2.91 -8.00 -1.56
CA MET A 43 3.16 -9.12 -2.45
C MET A 43 4.08 -8.68 -3.58
N ARG A 44 5.06 -9.53 -3.89
CA ARG A 44 5.94 -9.34 -5.04
C ARG A 44 5.39 -10.18 -6.18
N CYS A 45 5.25 -9.60 -7.36
CA CYS A 45 4.81 -10.35 -8.53
C CYS A 45 5.91 -11.31 -8.98
N GLU A 46 5.57 -12.59 -9.09
CA GLU A 46 6.53 -13.61 -9.49
C GLU A 46 6.86 -13.54 -10.98
N THR A 47 5.88 -13.16 -11.80
CA THR A 47 6.02 -13.19 -13.25
C THR A 47 6.38 -11.87 -13.89
N THR A 48 6.21 -10.76 -13.15
CA THR A 48 6.53 -9.42 -13.65
C THR A 48 7.48 -8.75 -12.65
N PRO A 49 8.80 -8.79 -12.92
CA PRO A 49 9.76 -8.15 -12.02
C PRO A 49 9.49 -6.65 -11.85
N GLY A 50 9.62 -6.16 -10.62
CA GLY A 50 9.36 -4.76 -10.31
C GLY A 50 7.92 -4.42 -9.99
N GLU A 51 7.01 -5.37 -10.10
CA GLU A 51 5.61 -5.16 -9.74
C GLU A 51 5.33 -5.67 -8.34
N TYR A 52 4.67 -4.83 -7.55
CA TYR A 52 4.30 -5.13 -6.16
C TYR A 52 2.86 -4.75 -5.91
N ILE A 53 2.23 -5.44 -4.96
CA ILE A 53 0.91 -5.07 -4.47
C ILE A 53 0.98 -4.88 -2.97
N SER A 54 0.60 -3.67 -2.51
CA SER A 54 0.32 -3.42 -1.11
C SER A 54 -1.16 -3.72 -0.89
N TYR A 55 -1.43 -4.73 -0.06
CA TYR A 55 -2.76 -5.21 0.25
C TYR A 55 -3.16 -4.72 1.63
N SER A 56 -4.30 -4.06 1.73
CA SER A 56 -4.85 -3.68 3.03
C SER A 56 -6.34 -4.00 3.10
N GLU A 57 -6.78 -4.45 4.26
CA GLU A 57 -8.19 -4.70 4.53
C GLU A 57 -8.68 -3.71 5.56
N TRP A 58 -9.83 -3.09 5.30
CA TRP A 58 -10.41 -2.02 6.11
C TRP A 58 -11.83 -2.36 6.52
N GLU A 59 -12.22 -1.96 7.72
CA GLU A 59 -13.59 -2.19 8.21
C GLU A 59 -14.63 -1.54 7.31
N ASP A 60 -14.40 -0.30 6.89
CA ASP A 60 -15.34 0.46 6.09
C ASP A 60 -14.65 1.63 5.36
N GLU A 61 -15.42 2.32 4.54
CA GLU A 61 -14.94 3.45 3.75
C GLU A 61 -14.54 4.65 4.61
N ASP A 62 -15.22 4.87 5.73
CA ASP A 62 -14.88 5.98 6.63
C ASP A 62 -13.49 5.83 7.20
N CYS A 63 -13.08 4.60 7.54
CA CYS A 63 -11.74 4.33 8.03
C CYS A 63 -10.68 4.63 6.98
N ILE A 64 -10.94 4.28 5.71
CA ILE A 64 -10.06 4.61 4.60
C ILE A 64 -9.95 6.13 4.45
N SER A 65 -11.07 6.83 4.47
CA SER A 65 -11.09 8.29 4.32
C SER A 65 -10.30 8.98 5.43
N ARG A 66 -10.44 8.51 6.67
CA ARG A 66 -9.66 9.06 7.79
C ARG A 66 -8.17 8.82 7.62
N TYR A 67 -7.79 7.61 7.17
CA TYR A 67 -6.40 7.30 6.89
C TYR A 67 -5.83 8.23 5.81
N LEU A 68 -6.56 8.41 4.69
CA LEU A 68 -6.09 9.24 3.59
C LEU A 68 -5.91 10.71 3.98
N ALA A 69 -6.62 11.17 5.01
CA ALA A 69 -6.51 12.53 5.54
C ALA A 69 -5.45 12.65 6.66
N SER A 70 -4.83 11.55 7.07
CA SER A 70 -3.94 11.53 8.23
C SER A 70 -2.52 12.01 7.90
N GLU A 71 -1.79 12.41 8.95
CA GLU A 71 -0.37 12.72 8.83
C GLU A 71 0.44 11.46 8.47
N ASP A 72 0.01 10.29 8.94
CA ASP A 72 0.68 9.03 8.61
C ASP A 72 0.65 8.76 7.11
N HIS A 73 -0.47 9.05 6.44
CA HIS A 73 -0.57 8.91 4.99
C HIS A 73 0.39 9.87 4.27
N GLN A 74 0.52 11.09 4.77
CA GLN A 74 1.48 12.06 4.21
C GLN A 74 2.91 11.53 4.34
N GLU A 75 3.24 10.93 5.49
CA GLU A 75 4.56 10.34 5.71
C GLU A 75 4.84 9.20 4.73
N ILE A 76 3.87 8.31 4.54
CA ILE A 76 3.98 7.21 3.58
C ILE A 76 4.21 7.75 2.17
N LYS A 77 3.47 8.77 1.78
CA LYS A 77 3.63 9.38 0.46
C LYS A 77 5.02 9.96 0.25
N ARG A 78 5.59 10.60 1.27
CA ARG A 78 6.94 11.15 1.17
C ARG A 78 7.98 10.08 0.85
N HIS A 79 7.88 8.91 1.46
CA HIS A 79 8.80 7.81 1.18
C HIS A 79 8.60 7.21 -0.20
N ASN A 80 7.35 7.12 -0.66
CA ASN A 80 7.04 6.48 -1.93
C ASN A 80 7.37 7.35 -3.15
N THR A 81 7.30 8.67 -3.01
CA THR A 81 7.60 9.60 -4.12
C THR A 81 9.09 9.68 -4.45
N ASN A 82 9.95 9.06 -3.63
CA ASN A 82 11.40 9.10 -3.83
C ASN A 82 11.91 8.00 -4.78
N ILE A 83 11.02 7.21 -5.38
CA ILE A 83 11.42 6.15 -6.32
C ILE A 83 11.20 6.64 -7.75
N PRO A 84 12.28 6.93 -8.50
CA PRO A 84 12.12 7.40 -9.88
C PRO A 84 11.46 6.35 -10.76
N GLY A 85 10.54 6.79 -11.63
CA GLY A 85 9.88 5.90 -12.58
C GLY A 85 8.79 5.02 -12.00
N ALA A 86 8.45 5.17 -10.73
CA ALA A 86 7.39 4.39 -10.11
C ALA A 86 6.03 4.77 -10.69
N GLN A 87 5.21 3.75 -10.96
CA GLN A 87 3.81 3.92 -11.40
C GLN A 87 2.91 3.24 -10.38
N VAL A 88 1.79 3.88 -10.06
CA VAL A 88 0.89 3.41 -9.00
C VAL A 88 -0.55 3.41 -9.50
N VAL A 89 -1.24 2.29 -9.26
CA VAL A 89 -2.68 2.15 -9.54
C VAL A 89 -3.35 1.69 -8.24
N VAL A 90 -4.41 2.37 -7.84
CA VAL A 90 -5.16 2.03 -6.63
C VAL A 90 -6.50 1.45 -7.02
N LYS A 91 -6.86 0.29 -6.46
CA LYS A 91 -8.15 -0.35 -6.68
C LYS A 91 -8.75 -0.81 -5.34
N LYS A 92 -10.07 -0.79 -5.27
CA LYS A 92 -10.81 -1.27 -4.10
C LYS A 92 -11.71 -2.42 -4.51
N TYR A 93 -11.82 -3.41 -3.63
CA TYR A 93 -12.57 -4.64 -3.88
C TYR A 93 -13.39 -5.05 -2.67
N HIS A 94 -14.47 -5.76 -2.93
CA HIS A 94 -15.22 -6.49 -1.92
C HIS A 94 -15.12 -7.97 -2.22
N LEU A 95 -15.07 -8.78 -1.16
CA LEU A 95 -15.14 -10.24 -1.34
C LEU A 95 -16.54 -10.62 -1.83
N VAL A 96 -16.57 -11.44 -2.86
CA VAL A 96 -17.83 -12.01 -3.36
C VAL A 96 -18.08 -13.32 -2.61
N ARG A 97 -19.27 -13.43 -2.01
CA ARG A 97 -19.61 -14.58 -1.18
C ARG A 97 -20.83 -15.33 -1.69
#